data_9dadbc2c13d459d794a33582cb525e09
#
_entry.id   9dadbc2c13d459d794a33582cb525e09
#
_cell.length_a   1.000
_cell.length_b   1.000
_cell.length_c   1.000
_cell.angle_alpha   90.00
_cell.angle_beta   90.00
_cell.angle_gamma   90.00
#
_symmetry.space_group_name_H-M   'P 1'
#
loop_
_entity.id
_entity.type
_entity.pdbx_description
1 polymer ?
#
loop_
_entity_poly.entity_id
_entity_poly.type
_entity_poly.pdbx_seq_one_letter_code
_entity_poly.pdbx_strand_id
1 'polypeptide(L)'
;MSLLEAVHAVFEPQGVLAQMGSHYLARDGQIRMAEAVARTIVQGGALVVEAGTGVGKTFAYLVPALLSGERVLLSTATKALQDQLFARDLPQLVSALALPVRTALLKGRGSYLCLHRMEQARQDVELHDRTIQRVLAKVEVWSHSTRSGDLAELPGLDERSPVIALVTSTRDNCLGASCPRFRQCHVNLARREALAADVVVVNHHLFFADVAVRESGMAELLPTVRVVVFDEAHQINEIGVQFMGMHLTTGQLLDFSRDILTAGLRHARGLTDWNMVAGRIEQAAADLRIAVGPGVPGAKLRWLGDVPETVAPDGWHEAFRRVSLACAQALETLDPFSETSPDLMRLYERGSEILARLGRFAAPCSPDAVRWVEAGGQLRLVESPLDIAQAMQTRLLAAPAEACDGEGEGYGEGEGDEWPAPPQHAGRAWIFTSATLGDDAGLTWFTERCGLQDAEILRVESPFDYASQAALYVPRHVPKPSDPAH
;
A
#
# COMPACT_ATOMS: atom_id res chain seq x y z
N MET A 1 1.18 37.63 3.44
CA MET A 1 2.27 36.96 2.69
C MET A 1 1.64 35.79 1.94
N SER A 2 1.74 35.73 0.63
CA SER A 2 1.24 34.61 -0.15
C SER A 2 2.05 33.33 0.13
N LEU A 3 1.50 32.15 -0.19
CA LEU A 3 2.23 30.88 -0.03
C LEU A 3 3.55 30.92 -0.81
N LEU A 4 3.53 31.46 -2.03
CA LEU A 4 4.73 31.61 -2.87
C LEU A 4 5.81 32.48 -2.22
N GLU A 5 5.45 33.63 -1.65
CA GLU A 5 6.40 34.49 -0.92
C GLU A 5 6.98 33.80 0.31
N ALA A 6 6.14 33.09 1.05
CA ALA A 6 6.57 32.33 2.22
C ALA A 6 7.54 31.20 1.85
N VAL A 7 7.26 30.46 0.80
CA VAL A 7 8.14 29.39 0.27
C VAL A 7 9.46 29.99 -0.18
N HIS A 8 9.44 31.08 -0.96
CA HIS A 8 10.67 31.71 -1.45
C HIS A 8 11.59 32.13 -0.31
N ALA A 9 11.03 32.78 0.73
CA ALA A 9 11.79 33.20 1.92
C ALA A 9 12.49 32.05 2.66
N VAL A 10 11.90 30.85 2.65
CA VAL A 10 12.52 29.66 3.31
C VAL A 10 13.77 29.18 2.57
N PHE A 11 13.79 29.32 1.24
CA PHE A 11 14.91 28.86 0.39
C PHE A 11 15.97 29.93 0.13
N GLU A 12 15.79 31.17 0.61
CA GLU A 12 16.80 32.23 0.48
C GLU A 12 18.13 31.86 1.17
N PRO A 13 19.28 32.46 0.74
CA PRO A 13 20.57 32.21 1.35
C PRO A 13 20.66 32.46 2.86
N GLN A 14 19.75 33.29 3.40
CA GLN A 14 19.61 33.56 4.84
C GLN A 14 18.30 32.99 5.42
N GLY A 15 17.57 32.21 4.62
CA GLY A 15 16.32 31.60 5.01
C GLY A 15 16.45 30.50 6.03
N VAL A 16 15.31 29.91 6.42
CA VAL A 16 15.24 28.89 7.46
C VAL A 16 16.08 27.65 7.11
N LEU A 17 16.12 27.21 5.86
CA LEU A 17 16.93 26.06 5.44
C LEU A 17 18.43 26.32 5.60
N ALA A 18 18.90 27.54 5.37
CA ALA A 18 20.30 27.90 5.54
C ALA A 18 20.73 27.84 7.04
N GLN A 19 19.80 28.03 7.95
CA GLN A 19 20.04 27.95 9.38
C GLN A 19 20.05 26.50 9.91
N MET A 20 19.48 25.53 9.17
CA MET A 20 19.42 24.12 9.57
C MET A 20 20.75 23.38 9.40
N GLY A 21 21.68 23.87 8.60
CA GLY A 21 22.97 23.22 8.38
C GLY A 21 24.01 24.11 7.72
N SER A 22 25.27 23.98 8.17
CA SER A 22 26.42 24.78 7.70
C SER A 22 26.79 24.55 6.20
N HIS A 23 26.16 23.60 5.54
CA HIS A 23 26.44 23.25 4.14
C HIS A 23 25.25 23.43 3.20
N TYR A 24 24.22 24.18 3.63
CA TYR A 24 23.10 24.48 2.75
C TYR A 24 23.57 25.36 1.59
N LEU A 25 23.26 24.91 0.38
CA LEU A 25 23.44 25.67 -0.86
C LEU A 25 22.07 25.84 -1.50
N ALA A 26 21.63 27.08 -1.63
CA ALA A 26 20.44 27.40 -2.41
C ALA A 26 20.65 26.94 -3.86
N ARG A 27 19.71 26.18 -4.39
CA ARG A 27 19.74 25.65 -5.75
C ARG A 27 18.52 26.11 -6.51
N ASP A 28 18.71 26.76 -7.63
CA ASP A 28 17.63 27.29 -8.47
C ASP A 28 16.62 26.20 -8.84
N GLY A 29 17.07 24.99 -9.13
CA GLY A 29 16.20 23.86 -9.43
C GLY A 29 15.30 23.47 -8.26
N GLN A 30 15.82 23.52 -7.02
CA GLN A 30 15.03 23.26 -5.82
C GLN A 30 13.97 24.34 -5.59
N ILE A 31 14.32 25.60 -5.76
CA ILE A 31 13.42 26.74 -5.63
C ILE A 31 12.31 26.66 -6.68
N ARG A 32 12.66 26.45 -7.96
CA ARG A 32 11.69 26.29 -9.05
C ARG A 32 10.69 25.17 -8.78
N MET A 33 11.16 24.03 -8.25
CA MET A 33 10.29 22.93 -7.87
C MET A 33 9.36 23.32 -6.72
N ALA A 34 9.88 23.97 -5.68
CA ALA A 34 9.08 24.40 -4.53
C ALA A 34 8.00 25.42 -4.91
N GLU A 35 8.32 26.36 -5.79
CA GLU A 35 7.37 27.33 -6.34
C GLU A 35 6.28 26.67 -7.19
N ALA A 36 6.65 25.69 -8.04
CA ALA A 36 5.66 24.94 -8.84
C ALA A 36 4.70 24.16 -7.94
N VAL A 37 5.22 23.49 -6.90
CA VAL A 37 4.39 22.81 -5.89
C VAL A 37 3.46 23.79 -5.18
N ALA A 38 3.98 24.97 -4.78
CA ALA A 38 3.16 26.00 -4.11
C ALA A 38 2.02 26.50 -5.02
N ARG A 39 2.31 26.75 -6.32
CA ARG A 39 1.28 27.13 -7.31
C ARG A 39 0.20 26.07 -7.43
N THR A 40 0.62 24.81 -7.58
CA THR A 40 -0.33 23.69 -7.68
C THR A 40 -1.19 23.54 -6.43
N ILE A 41 -0.62 23.74 -5.25
CA ILE A 41 -1.39 23.73 -3.99
C ILE A 41 -2.45 24.83 -3.98
N VAL A 42 -2.12 26.03 -4.45
CA VAL A 42 -3.08 27.16 -4.50
C VAL A 42 -4.15 26.93 -5.55
N GLN A 43 -3.77 26.47 -6.75
CA GLN A 43 -4.66 26.38 -7.90
C GLN A 43 -5.45 25.06 -7.96
N GLY A 44 -4.95 23.99 -7.33
CA GLY A 44 -5.40 22.62 -7.57
C GLY A 44 -4.83 22.04 -8.85
N GLY A 45 -5.20 20.79 -9.17
CA GLY A 45 -4.76 20.09 -10.37
C GLY A 45 -3.59 19.15 -10.11
N ALA A 46 -2.89 18.76 -11.19
CA ALA A 46 -1.79 17.80 -11.14
C ALA A 46 -0.48 18.41 -11.66
N LEU A 47 0.59 18.15 -10.92
CA LEU A 47 1.96 18.54 -11.26
C LEU A 47 2.84 17.28 -11.31
N VAL A 48 3.55 17.07 -12.41
CA VAL A 48 4.53 16.00 -12.57
C VAL A 48 5.93 16.62 -12.63
N VAL A 49 6.78 16.22 -11.67
CA VAL A 49 8.13 16.77 -11.54
C VAL A 49 9.17 15.67 -11.74
N GLU A 50 9.95 15.76 -12.81
CA GLU A 50 11.20 15.03 -12.91
C GLU A 50 12.33 15.89 -12.35
N ALA A 51 12.87 15.52 -11.20
CA ALA A 51 13.98 16.24 -10.59
C ALA A 51 15.14 15.29 -10.32
N GLY A 52 16.26 15.54 -10.97
CA GLY A 52 17.46 14.72 -10.89
C GLY A 52 17.96 14.52 -9.45
N THR A 53 18.83 13.53 -9.25
CA THR A 53 19.43 13.28 -7.93
C THR A 53 20.20 14.51 -7.45
N GLY A 54 20.14 14.79 -6.14
CA GLY A 54 20.85 15.91 -5.54
C GLY A 54 20.12 17.26 -5.58
N VAL A 55 19.00 17.40 -6.25
CA VAL A 55 18.18 18.64 -6.27
C VAL A 55 17.64 18.99 -4.87
N GLY A 56 17.38 17.99 -4.03
CA GLY A 56 16.74 18.19 -2.71
C GLY A 56 15.21 18.15 -2.79
N LYS A 57 14.68 17.24 -3.62
CA LYS A 57 13.24 17.01 -3.84
C LYS A 57 12.39 17.04 -2.58
N THR A 58 12.84 16.33 -1.54
CA THR A 58 12.08 16.18 -0.29
C THR A 58 11.71 17.53 0.31
N PHE A 59 12.65 18.43 0.46
CA PHE A 59 12.38 19.77 1.00
C PHE A 59 11.62 20.65 0.01
N ALA A 60 11.84 20.47 -1.29
CA ALA A 60 11.13 21.23 -2.31
C ALA A 60 9.62 20.97 -2.33
N TYR A 61 9.15 19.77 -1.97
CA TYR A 61 7.71 19.53 -1.83
C TYR A 61 7.20 19.67 -0.39
N LEU A 62 8.02 19.38 0.63
CA LEU A 62 7.59 19.48 2.04
C LEU A 62 7.37 20.92 2.48
N VAL A 63 8.26 21.84 2.13
CA VAL A 63 8.15 23.24 2.57
C VAL A 63 6.83 23.87 2.12
N PRO A 64 6.45 23.86 0.82
CA PRO A 64 5.16 24.42 0.42
C PRO A 64 3.97 23.63 1.00
N ALA A 65 4.07 22.31 1.12
CA ALA A 65 3.02 21.50 1.71
C ALA A 65 2.77 21.86 3.19
N LEU A 66 3.83 22.03 3.99
CA LEU A 66 3.72 22.41 5.40
C LEU A 66 3.24 23.85 5.60
N LEU A 67 3.73 24.79 4.76
CA LEU A 67 3.36 26.20 4.85
C LEU A 67 1.94 26.49 4.34
N SER A 68 1.35 25.58 3.56
CA SER A 68 -0.02 25.76 3.06
C SER A 68 -1.08 25.75 4.16
N GLY A 69 -0.81 25.13 5.30
CA GLY A 69 -1.78 24.90 6.36
C GLY A 69 -2.86 23.86 6.00
N GLU A 70 -2.78 23.25 4.83
CA GLU A 70 -3.71 22.25 4.36
C GLU A 70 -3.39 20.86 4.91
N ARG A 71 -4.37 19.95 4.89
CA ARG A 71 -4.12 18.53 5.20
C ARG A 71 -3.37 17.87 4.06
N VAL A 72 -2.27 17.19 4.39
CA VAL A 72 -1.32 16.63 3.43
C VAL A 72 -1.19 15.13 3.59
N LEU A 73 -1.22 14.41 2.48
CA LEU A 73 -0.84 13.00 2.38
C LEU A 73 0.49 12.87 1.61
N LEU A 74 1.48 12.29 2.26
CA LEU A 74 2.78 12.01 1.65
C LEU A 74 2.90 10.50 1.41
N SER A 75 2.98 10.11 0.16
CA SER A 75 3.10 8.71 -0.24
C SER A 75 4.49 8.45 -0.82
N THR A 76 5.20 7.43 -0.32
CA THR A 76 6.54 7.05 -0.77
C THR A 76 6.55 5.62 -1.31
N ALA A 77 7.63 5.25 -2.00
CA ALA A 77 7.73 3.93 -2.63
C ALA A 77 7.99 2.79 -1.63
N THR A 78 8.82 3.01 -0.61
CA THR A 78 9.30 1.96 0.30
C THR A 78 9.08 2.30 1.77
N LYS A 79 9.06 1.26 2.62
CA LYS A 79 8.99 1.44 4.08
C LYS A 79 10.21 2.22 4.61
N ALA A 80 11.40 1.98 4.08
CA ALA A 80 12.61 2.67 4.52
C ALA A 80 12.55 4.18 4.23
N LEU A 81 12.06 4.59 3.04
CA LEU A 81 11.83 6.00 2.71
C LEU A 81 10.73 6.61 3.58
N GLN A 82 9.68 5.85 3.87
CA GLN A 82 8.60 6.26 4.74
C GLN A 82 9.12 6.55 6.15
N ASP A 83 9.94 5.65 6.71
CA ASP A 83 10.55 5.81 8.04
C ASP A 83 11.54 6.99 8.05
N GLN A 84 12.36 7.16 7.02
CA GLN A 84 13.27 8.30 6.88
C GLN A 84 12.52 9.62 6.86
N LEU A 85 11.49 9.73 6.03
CA LEU A 85 10.68 10.94 5.88
C LEU A 85 10.01 11.32 7.21
N PHE A 86 9.42 10.33 7.89
CA PHE A 86 8.68 10.54 9.13
C PHE A 86 9.59 10.79 10.34
N ALA A 87 10.68 10.03 10.49
CA ALA A 87 11.51 10.10 11.68
C ALA A 87 12.61 11.17 11.62
N ARG A 88 12.97 11.65 10.42
CA ARG A 88 14.06 12.60 10.25
C ARG A 88 13.63 13.88 9.55
N ASP A 89 13.15 13.78 8.31
CA ASP A 89 13.00 14.95 7.44
C ASP A 89 11.83 15.86 7.89
N LEU A 90 10.66 15.27 8.20
CA LEU A 90 9.51 16.02 8.71
C LEU A 90 9.76 16.70 10.06
N PRO A 91 10.25 16.01 11.12
CA PRO A 91 10.49 16.65 12.41
C PRO A 91 11.51 17.80 12.33
N GLN A 92 12.54 17.65 11.49
CA GLN A 92 13.54 18.71 11.28
C GLN A 92 12.89 19.95 10.68
N LEU A 93 12.07 19.81 9.63
CA LEU A 93 11.39 20.92 8.98
C LEU A 93 10.32 21.55 9.86
N VAL A 94 9.47 20.75 10.51
CA VAL A 94 8.43 21.23 11.41
C VAL A 94 9.03 22.05 12.55
N SER A 95 10.14 21.59 13.12
CA SER A 95 10.87 22.33 14.17
C SER A 95 11.50 23.62 13.63
N ALA A 96 12.15 23.59 12.48
CA ALA A 96 12.81 24.74 11.90
C ALA A 96 11.82 25.82 11.46
N LEU A 97 10.68 25.41 10.92
CA LEU A 97 9.59 26.33 10.52
C LEU A 97 8.70 26.76 11.71
N ALA A 98 8.93 26.21 12.90
CA ALA A 98 8.14 26.45 14.12
C ALA A 98 6.61 26.28 13.91
N LEU A 99 6.22 25.26 13.16
CA LEU A 99 4.81 25.01 12.81
C LEU A 99 4.13 24.08 13.82
N PRO A 100 2.90 24.37 14.28
CA PRO A 100 2.13 23.52 15.18
C PRO A 100 1.43 22.37 14.41
N VAL A 101 2.19 21.58 13.65
CA VAL A 101 1.67 20.53 12.77
C VAL A 101 1.76 19.15 13.44
N ARG A 102 0.67 18.41 13.46
CA ARG A 102 0.61 17.02 13.90
C ARG A 102 0.91 16.10 12.73
N THR A 103 1.92 15.27 12.89
CA THR A 103 2.33 14.29 11.89
C THR A 103 1.99 12.88 12.33
N ALA A 104 1.59 12.01 11.40
CA ALA A 104 1.36 10.60 11.66
C ALA A 104 1.98 9.71 10.59
N LEU A 105 2.43 8.53 11.01
CA LEU A 105 2.93 7.46 10.15
C LEU A 105 1.89 6.35 10.12
N LEU A 106 1.40 5.98 8.94
CA LEU A 106 0.53 4.83 8.80
C LEU A 106 1.15 3.79 7.86
N LYS A 107 1.41 2.61 8.40
CA LYS A 107 1.89 1.45 7.65
C LYS A 107 0.75 0.46 7.36
N GLY A 108 0.97 -0.46 6.45
CA GLY A 108 0.06 -1.57 6.21
C GLY A 108 -0.09 -2.45 7.47
N ARG A 109 -1.25 -3.06 7.65
CA ARG A 109 -1.56 -3.87 8.86
C ARG A 109 -0.59 -5.02 9.12
N GLY A 110 0.06 -5.55 8.08
CA GLY A 110 1.13 -6.55 8.20
C GLY A 110 2.43 -6.02 8.82
N SER A 111 2.54 -4.72 9.13
CA SER A 111 3.66 -4.14 9.87
C SER A 111 3.39 -4.05 11.37
N TYR A 112 2.13 -4.20 11.80
CA TYR A 112 1.75 -4.05 13.20
C TYR A 112 1.45 -5.40 13.87
N LEU A 113 1.81 -5.48 15.14
CA LEU A 113 1.42 -6.60 16.00
C LEU A 113 -0.11 -6.70 16.10
N CYS A 114 -0.65 -7.86 15.82
CA CYS A 114 -2.03 -8.23 16.06
C CYS A 114 -2.13 -9.08 17.34
N LEU A 115 -2.62 -8.50 18.42
CA LEU A 115 -2.74 -9.19 19.71
C LEU A 115 -3.63 -10.44 19.62
N HIS A 116 -4.71 -10.39 18.83
CA HIS A 116 -5.59 -11.53 18.62
C HIS A 116 -4.86 -12.70 17.92
N ARG A 117 -4.12 -12.43 16.85
CA ARG A 117 -3.34 -13.45 16.13
C ARG A 117 -2.20 -14.01 16.99
N MET A 118 -1.52 -13.15 17.73
CA MET A 118 -0.48 -13.59 18.67
C MET A 118 -1.04 -14.56 19.72
N GLU A 119 -2.21 -14.29 20.29
CA GLU A 119 -2.87 -15.17 21.24
C GLU A 119 -3.28 -16.50 20.60
N GLN A 120 -3.78 -16.48 19.36
CA GLN A 120 -4.07 -17.69 18.60
C GLN A 120 -2.81 -18.53 18.39
N ALA A 121 -1.71 -17.92 17.91
CA ALA A 121 -0.45 -18.60 17.69
C ALA A 121 0.14 -19.24 18.96
N ARG A 122 -0.08 -18.63 20.13
CA ARG A 122 0.36 -19.20 21.41
C ARG A 122 -0.44 -20.44 21.84
N GLN A 123 -1.70 -20.49 21.43
CA GLN A 123 -2.60 -21.62 21.75
C GLN A 123 -2.48 -22.77 20.75
N ASP A 124 -1.76 -22.53 19.66
CA ASP A 124 -1.55 -23.54 18.63
C ASP A 124 -0.59 -24.62 19.11
N VAL A 125 -1.15 -25.79 19.42
CA VAL A 125 -0.43 -26.95 19.96
C VAL A 125 0.52 -27.58 18.91
N GLU A 126 0.30 -27.30 17.62
CA GLU A 126 1.11 -27.83 16.50
C GLU A 126 2.40 -27.06 16.25
N LEU A 127 2.62 -25.93 16.91
CA LEU A 127 3.86 -25.15 16.83
C LEU A 127 5.03 -25.86 17.57
N HIS A 128 5.58 -26.89 16.93
CA HIS A 128 6.66 -27.70 17.51
C HIS A 128 8.06 -27.09 17.31
N ASP A 129 8.21 -26.06 16.45
CA ASP A 129 9.51 -25.41 16.18
C ASP A 129 9.94 -24.51 17.36
N ARG A 130 11.00 -24.96 18.06
CA ARG A 130 11.57 -24.22 19.20
C ARG A 130 12.07 -22.84 18.84
N THR A 131 12.49 -22.61 17.57
CA THR A 131 12.95 -21.29 17.10
C THR A 131 11.77 -20.34 16.99
N ILE A 132 10.65 -20.79 16.39
CA ILE A 132 9.41 -20.03 16.30
C ILE A 132 8.88 -19.69 17.70
N GLN A 133 8.82 -20.67 18.59
CA GLN A 133 8.36 -20.47 19.98
C GLN A 133 9.21 -19.42 20.74
N ARG A 134 10.54 -19.44 20.57
CA ARG A 134 11.43 -18.45 21.19
C ARG A 134 11.19 -17.04 20.67
N VAL A 135 11.04 -16.87 19.36
CA VAL A 135 10.76 -15.57 18.74
C VAL A 135 9.36 -15.09 19.14
N LEU A 136 8.37 -15.97 19.16
CA LEU A 136 7.01 -15.66 19.61
C LEU A 136 6.98 -15.18 21.07
N ALA A 137 7.71 -15.83 21.97
CA ALA A 137 7.84 -15.41 23.36
C ALA A 137 8.51 -14.02 23.47
N LYS A 138 9.50 -13.72 22.62
CA LYS A 138 10.13 -12.38 22.55
C LYS A 138 9.12 -11.31 22.10
N VAL A 139 8.32 -11.59 21.07
CA VAL A 139 7.24 -10.70 20.60
C VAL A 139 6.23 -10.44 21.72
N GLU A 140 5.86 -11.49 22.46
CA GLU A 140 4.93 -11.35 23.58
C GLU A 140 5.46 -10.44 24.68
N VAL A 141 6.70 -10.63 25.14
CA VAL A 141 7.32 -9.76 26.15
C VAL A 141 7.34 -8.31 25.65
N TRP A 142 7.72 -8.08 24.40
CA TRP A 142 7.75 -6.75 23.80
C TRP A 142 6.34 -6.14 23.67
N SER A 143 5.31 -6.95 23.44
CA SER A 143 3.92 -6.49 23.31
C SER A 143 3.40 -5.70 24.52
N HIS A 144 3.97 -5.94 25.70
CA HIS A 144 3.61 -5.24 26.94
C HIS A 144 4.25 -3.84 27.04
N SER A 145 5.30 -3.54 26.26
CA SER A 145 6.06 -2.27 26.33
C SER A 145 5.86 -1.38 25.11
N THR A 146 5.50 -1.95 23.96
CA THR A 146 5.29 -1.15 22.74
C THR A 146 4.02 -0.30 22.83
N ARG A 147 4.11 0.93 22.30
CA ARG A 147 2.95 1.82 22.12
C ARG A 147 2.40 1.75 20.70
N SER A 148 3.29 1.73 19.71
CA SER A 148 2.95 1.72 18.29
C SER A 148 2.52 0.32 17.82
N GLY A 149 3.11 -0.75 18.36
CA GLY A 149 3.00 -2.10 17.88
C GLY A 149 3.69 -2.33 16.53
N ASP A 150 4.50 -1.40 16.03
CA ASP A 150 5.27 -1.55 14.80
C ASP A 150 6.40 -2.56 15.00
N LEU A 151 6.33 -3.69 14.32
CA LEU A 151 7.30 -4.78 14.45
C LEU A 151 8.72 -4.38 14.06
N ALA A 152 8.89 -3.32 13.27
CA ALA A 152 10.21 -2.78 12.94
C ALA A 152 10.94 -2.22 14.18
N GLU A 153 10.21 -1.84 15.24
CA GLU A 153 10.78 -1.37 16.49
C GLU A 153 11.30 -2.50 17.40
N LEU A 154 10.99 -3.78 17.08
CA LEU A 154 11.45 -4.92 17.88
C LEU A 154 12.90 -5.30 17.50
N PRO A 155 13.90 -5.03 18.37
CA PRO A 155 15.29 -5.27 18.04
C PRO A 155 15.57 -6.75 17.73
N GLY A 156 16.24 -7.02 16.60
CA GLY A 156 16.65 -8.37 16.20
C GLY A 156 15.48 -9.29 15.80
N LEU A 157 14.35 -8.75 15.39
CA LEU A 157 13.35 -9.48 14.63
C LEU A 157 13.75 -9.44 13.16
N ASP A 158 13.98 -10.62 12.56
CA ASP A 158 14.26 -10.72 11.12
C ASP A 158 12.95 -10.45 10.35
N GLU A 159 13.00 -9.57 9.34
CA GLU A 159 11.87 -9.25 8.48
C GLU A 159 11.33 -10.48 7.72
N ARG A 160 12.14 -11.51 7.55
CA ARG A 160 11.75 -12.78 6.91
C ARG A 160 11.31 -13.85 7.91
N SER A 161 11.22 -13.50 9.20
CA SER A 161 10.81 -14.45 10.22
C SER A 161 9.40 -14.98 9.96
N PRO A 162 9.19 -16.30 9.98
CA PRO A 162 7.85 -16.89 9.84
C PRO A 162 6.89 -16.47 10.97
N VAL A 163 7.41 -16.00 12.09
CA VAL A 163 6.62 -15.49 13.20
C VAL A 163 5.81 -14.26 12.81
N ILE A 164 6.30 -13.43 11.88
CA ILE A 164 5.59 -12.22 11.45
C ILE A 164 4.20 -12.57 10.91
N ALA A 165 4.08 -13.59 10.07
CA ALA A 165 2.78 -14.03 9.55
C ALA A 165 1.83 -14.57 10.64
N LEU A 166 2.37 -15.09 11.75
CA LEU A 166 1.59 -15.59 12.87
C LEU A 166 1.07 -14.48 13.79
N VAL A 167 1.81 -13.37 13.92
CA VAL A 167 1.50 -12.28 14.85
C VAL A 167 0.98 -11.00 14.18
N THR A 168 0.79 -11.02 12.86
CA THR A 168 0.19 -9.90 12.09
C THR A 168 -1.14 -10.32 11.49
N SER A 169 -1.90 -9.35 11.00
CA SER A 169 -3.14 -9.60 10.27
C SER A 169 -3.05 -9.14 8.82
N THR A 170 -3.79 -9.81 7.97
CA THR A 170 -4.06 -9.41 6.59
C THR A 170 -5.47 -8.83 6.46
N ARG A 171 -5.84 -8.34 5.27
CA ARG A 171 -7.23 -7.96 4.98
C ARG A 171 -8.16 -9.17 5.17
N ASP A 172 -7.69 -10.34 4.77
CA ASP A 172 -8.49 -11.56 4.69
C ASP A 172 -8.80 -12.17 6.06
N ASN A 173 -7.96 -11.96 7.08
CA ASN A 173 -8.10 -12.59 8.41
C ASN A 173 -8.31 -11.60 9.57
N CYS A 174 -8.45 -10.30 9.28
CA CYS A 174 -8.73 -9.30 10.31
C CYS A 174 -10.23 -9.22 10.62
N LEU A 175 -10.60 -9.34 11.88
CA LEU A 175 -12.00 -9.30 12.34
C LEU A 175 -12.59 -7.87 12.41
N GLY A 176 -11.82 -6.83 12.10
CA GLY A 176 -12.29 -5.45 12.14
C GLY A 176 -12.86 -5.04 13.49
N ALA A 177 -14.02 -4.39 13.50
CA ALA A 177 -14.70 -3.93 14.70
C ALA A 177 -15.19 -5.08 15.60
N SER A 178 -15.41 -6.28 15.05
CA SER A 178 -15.84 -7.47 15.79
C SER A 178 -14.69 -8.17 16.53
N CYS A 179 -13.44 -7.66 16.41
CA CYS A 179 -12.28 -8.25 17.07
C CYS A 179 -12.35 -8.07 18.59
N PRO A 180 -12.18 -9.12 19.42
CA PRO A 180 -12.17 -9.01 20.88
C PRO A 180 -11.05 -8.10 21.40
N ARG A 181 -10.00 -7.88 20.62
CA ARG A 181 -8.88 -6.97 20.93
C ARG A 181 -8.96 -5.61 20.22
N PHE A 182 -10.14 -5.23 19.68
CA PHE A 182 -10.30 -4.01 18.88
C PHE A 182 -9.85 -2.74 19.59
N ARG A 183 -10.18 -2.58 20.88
CA ARG A 183 -9.80 -1.40 21.68
C ARG A 183 -8.29 -1.22 21.85
N GLN A 184 -7.53 -2.32 21.83
CA GLN A 184 -6.07 -2.37 21.98
C GLN A 184 -5.36 -2.59 20.64
N CYS A 185 -6.10 -2.55 19.53
CA CYS A 185 -5.58 -2.85 18.21
C CYS A 185 -4.63 -1.74 17.72
N HIS A 186 -3.36 -2.05 17.54
CA HIS A 186 -2.35 -1.10 17.06
C HIS A 186 -2.67 -0.53 15.69
N VAL A 187 -3.22 -1.33 14.76
CA VAL A 187 -3.68 -0.84 13.44
C VAL A 187 -4.79 0.19 13.61
N ASN A 188 -5.76 -0.04 14.51
CA ASN A 188 -6.85 0.90 14.75
C ASN A 188 -6.35 2.19 15.41
N LEU A 189 -5.41 2.09 16.36
CA LEU A 189 -4.77 3.26 16.99
C LEU A 189 -4.02 4.09 15.96
N ALA A 190 -3.16 3.48 15.14
CA ALA A 190 -2.41 4.17 14.09
C ALA A 190 -3.32 4.85 13.05
N ARG A 191 -4.46 4.21 12.69
CA ARG A 191 -5.46 4.84 11.81
C ARG A 191 -6.12 6.07 12.45
N ARG A 192 -6.51 5.98 13.71
CA ARG A 192 -7.09 7.12 14.44
C ARG A 192 -6.12 8.27 14.54
N GLU A 193 -4.84 8.01 14.79
CA GLU A 193 -3.79 9.01 14.77
C GLU A 193 -3.64 9.64 13.38
N ALA A 194 -3.63 8.85 12.32
CA ALA A 194 -3.58 9.34 10.94
C ALA A 194 -4.80 10.18 10.58
N LEU A 195 -6.01 9.78 10.98
CA LEU A 195 -7.23 10.55 10.75
C LEU A 195 -7.23 11.89 11.48
N ALA A 196 -6.53 12.00 12.61
CA ALA A 196 -6.43 13.23 13.41
C ALA A 196 -5.22 14.10 13.05
N ALA A 197 -4.32 13.66 12.19
CA ALA A 197 -3.10 14.36 11.83
C ALA A 197 -3.31 15.36 10.69
N ASP A 198 -2.46 16.37 10.65
CA ASP A 198 -2.41 17.38 9.60
C ASP A 198 -1.56 16.88 8.42
N VAL A 199 -0.51 16.09 8.70
CA VAL A 199 0.34 15.45 7.69
C VAL A 199 0.42 13.96 7.97
N VAL A 200 0.07 13.15 6.98
CA VAL A 200 0.11 11.68 7.06
C VAL A 200 1.11 11.11 6.07
N VAL A 201 2.04 10.29 6.58
CA VAL A 201 3.01 9.57 5.75
C VAL A 201 2.56 8.13 5.55
N VAL A 202 2.46 7.70 4.29
CA VAL A 202 2.09 6.34 3.89
C VAL A 202 3.05 5.83 2.81
N ASN A 203 2.89 4.57 2.40
CA ASN A 203 3.49 4.10 1.15
C ASN A 203 2.44 3.98 0.04
N HIS A 204 2.89 3.89 -1.22
CA HIS A 204 2.01 3.77 -2.38
C HIS A 204 1.06 2.56 -2.28
N HIS A 205 1.52 1.44 -1.73
CA HIS A 205 0.69 0.25 -1.53
C HIS A 205 -0.50 0.53 -0.61
N LEU A 206 -0.29 1.27 0.48
CA LEU A 206 -1.37 1.60 1.40
C LEU A 206 -2.34 2.63 0.80
N PHE A 207 -1.82 3.57 0.01
CA PHE A 207 -2.64 4.52 -0.74
C PHE A 207 -3.60 3.79 -1.70
N PHE A 208 -3.10 2.90 -2.55
CA PHE A 208 -3.95 2.14 -3.45
C PHE A 208 -4.87 1.14 -2.74
N ALA A 209 -4.45 0.61 -1.59
CA ALA A 209 -5.32 -0.21 -0.75
C ALA A 209 -6.50 0.59 -0.20
N ASP A 210 -6.32 1.87 0.15
CA ASP A 210 -7.39 2.77 0.57
C ASP A 210 -8.38 3.03 -0.58
N VAL A 211 -7.86 3.34 -1.77
CA VAL A 211 -8.70 3.54 -2.97
C VAL A 211 -9.59 2.32 -3.21
N ALA A 212 -9.04 1.10 -3.16
CA ALA A 212 -9.79 -0.13 -3.35
C ALA A 212 -10.82 -0.39 -2.24
N VAL A 213 -10.57 0.07 -1.00
CA VAL A 213 -11.50 -0.06 0.14
C VAL A 213 -12.66 0.91 0.01
N ARG A 214 -12.42 2.15 -0.39
CA ARG A 214 -13.47 3.17 -0.64
C ARG A 214 -14.47 2.69 -1.68
N GLU A 215 -14.01 2.03 -2.74
CA GLU A 215 -14.87 1.44 -3.77
C GLU A 215 -15.81 0.36 -3.26
N SER A 216 -15.41 -0.37 -2.24
CA SER A 216 -16.25 -1.41 -1.62
C SER A 216 -17.26 -0.86 -0.60
N GLY A 217 -17.36 0.47 -0.43
CA GLY A 217 -18.26 1.11 0.54
C GLY A 217 -17.86 0.90 2.00
N MET A 218 -16.66 0.38 2.26
CA MET A 218 -16.12 0.25 3.61
C MET A 218 -15.50 1.55 4.09
N ALA A 219 -15.35 1.68 5.41
CA ALA A 219 -14.76 2.86 6.03
C ALA A 219 -13.35 3.17 5.51
N GLU A 220 -13.08 4.44 5.27
CA GLU A 220 -11.82 4.98 4.79
C GLU A 220 -10.64 4.59 5.71
N LEU A 221 -9.49 4.31 5.09
CA LEU A 221 -8.25 4.05 5.82
C LEU A 221 -7.45 5.33 6.05
N LEU A 222 -7.54 6.27 5.09
CA LEU A 222 -6.80 7.52 5.04
C LEU A 222 -7.75 8.72 5.16
N PRO A 223 -7.30 9.82 5.75
CA PRO A 223 -8.10 11.03 5.83
C PRO A 223 -8.35 11.64 4.45
N THR A 224 -9.43 12.38 4.33
CA THR A 224 -9.63 13.30 3.21
C THR A 224 -8.61 14.42 3.32
N VAL A 225 -7.83 14.65 2.25
CA VAL A 225 -6.75 15.63 2.21
C VAL A 225 -6.86 16.52 0.98
N ARG A 226 -6.33 17.73 1.10
CA ARG A 226 -6.27 18.70 0.01
C ARG A 226 -5.03 18.51 -0.87
N VAL A 227 -3.91 18.11 -0.27
CA VAL A 227 -2.62 17.95 -0.94
C VAL A 227 -2.17 16.50 -0.87
N VAL A 228 -1.86 15.92 -2.03
CA VAL A 228 -1.30 14.57 -2.12
C VAL A 228 0.04 14.63 -2.85
N VAL A 229 1.10 14.15 -2.21
CA VAL A 229 2.44 14.07 -2.80
C VAL A 229 2.83 12.61 -2.95
N PHE A 230 3.20 12.22 -4.17
CA PHE A 230 3.80 10.93 -4.48
C PHE A 230 5.30 11.12 -4.73
N ASP A 231 6.10 10.68 -3.77
CA ASP A 231 7.56 10.65 -3.92
C ASP A 231 8.00 9.29 -4.48
N GLU A 232 9.01 9.29 -5.37
CA GLU A 232 9.38 8.13 -6.20
C GLU A 232 8.20 7.62 -7.06
N ALA A 233 7.50 8.57 -7.69
CA ALA A 233 6.28 8.34 -8.45
C ALA A 233 6.44 7.35 -9.63
N HIS A 234 7.67 7.08 -10.08
CA HIS A 234 7.93 6.09 -11.13
C HIS A 234 7.38 4.68 -10.80
N GLN A 235 7.14 4.36 -9.52
CA GLN A 235 6.59 3.08 -9.09
C GLN A 235 5.06 3.03 -9.08
N ILE A 236 4.37 4.17 -9.23
CA ILE A 236 2.91 4.26 -9.09
C ILE A 236 2.19 3.36 -10.10
N ASN A 237 2.65 3.37 -11.36
CA ASN A 237 2.03 2.55 -12.40
C ASN A 237 2.09 1.05 -12.05
N GLU A 238 3.26 0.56 -11.67
CA GLU A 238 3.43 -0.86 -11.33
C GLU A 238 2.60 -1.26 -10.10
N ILE A 239 2.63 -0.42 -9.06
CA ILE A 239 1.87 -0.67 -7.83
C ILE A 239 0.36 -0.56 -8.10
N GLY A 240 -0.08 0.45 -8.85
CA GLY A 240 -1.49 0.62 -9.22
C GLY A 240 -2.04 -0.58 -9.98
N VAL A 241 -1.31 -1.08 -10.98
CA VAL A 241 -1.66 -2.30 -11.72
C VAL A 241 -1.83 -3.50 -10.79
N GLN A 242 -0.97 -3.66 -9.78
CA GLN A 242 -1.08 -4.76 -8.81
C GLN A 242 -2.34 -4.65 -7.94
N PHE A 243 -2.75 -3.43 -7.57
CA PHE A 243 -3.92 -3.21 -6.72
C PHE A 243 -5.24 -3.21 -7.49
N MET A 244 -5.24 -2.73 -8.73
CA MET A 244 -6.41 -2.72 -9.61
C MET A 244 -6.64 -4.09 -10.27
N GLY A 245 -5.61 -4.93 -10.26
CA GLY A 245 -5.68 -6.31 -10.72
C GLY A 245 -6.27 -7.25 -9.66
N MET A 246 -6.79 -8.36 -10.13
CA MET A 246 -7.25 -9.46 -9.29
C MET A 246 -6.20 -10.56 -9.25
N HIS A 247 -5.98 -11.14 -8.09
CA HIS A 247 -5.10 -12.30 -7.97
C HIS A 247 -5.65 -13.33 -6.98
N LEU A 248 -5.28 -14.58 -7.21
CA LEU A 248 -5.54 -15.70 -6.32
C LEU A 248 -4.28 -16.56 -6.24
N THR A 249 -3.84 -16.90 -5.04
CA THR A 249 -2.67 -17.75 -4.84
C THR A 249 -3.04 -19.08 -4.18
N THR A 250 -2.30 -20.15 -4.47
CA THR A 250 -2.42 -21.41 -3.72
C THR A 250 -2.07 -21.20 -2.23
N GLY A 251 -1.23 -20.23 -1.89
CA GLY A 251 -0.96 -19.83 -0.51
C GLY A 251 -2.22 -19.33 0.21
N GLN A 252 -3.04 -18.48 -0.44
CA GLN A 252 -4.31 -18.01 0.13
C GLN A 252 -5.29 -19.17 0.40
N LEU A 253 -5.31 -20.18 -0.48
CA LEU A 253 -6.12 -21.39 -0.27
C LEU A 253 -5.63 -22.20 0.94
N LEU A 254 -4.32 -22.39 1.06
CA LEU A 254 -3.71 -23.10 2.20
C LEU A 254 -3.90 -22.35 3.52
N ASP A 255 -3.80 -21.03 3.52
CA ASP A 255 -4.08 -20.21 4.71
C ASP A 255 -5.56 -20.27 5.09
N PHE A 256 -6.46 -20.28 4.10
CA PHE A 256 -7.89 -20.46 4.32
C PHE A 256 -8.21 -21.83 4.93
N SER A 257 -7.62 -22.90 4.41
CA SER A 257 -7.72 -24.26 4.95
C SER A 257 -7.29 -24.33 6.41
N ARG A 258 -6.12 -23.80 6.74
CA ARG A 258 -5.57 -23.78 8.11
C ARG A 258 -6.44 -22.98 9.06
N ASP A 259 -6.92 -21.83 8.65
CA ASP A 259 -7.77 -20.97 9.47
C ASP A 259 -9.14 -21.65 9.71
N ILE A 260 -9.72 -22.35 8.71
CA ILE A 260 -10.95 -23.16 8.86
C ILE A 260 -10.75 -24.26 9.91
N LEU A 261 -9.65 -25.00 9.82
CA LEU A 261 -9.35 -26.06 10.78
C LEU A 261 -9.24 -25.50 12.20
N THR A 262 -8.45 -24.43 12.37
CA THR A 262 -8.22 -23.80 13.67
C THR A 262 -9.52 -23.23 14.27
N ALA A 263 -10.30 -22.48 13.52
CA ALA A 263 -11.54 -21.88 14.01
C ALA A 263 -12.65 -22.95 14.22
N GLY A 264 -12.74 -23.91 13.32
CA GLY A 264 -13.70 -25.01 13.42
C GLY A 264 -13.49 -25.85 14.68
N LEU A 265 -12.23 -26.22 14.98
CA LEU A 265 -11.90 -26.94 16.21
C LEU A 265 -12.10 -26.11 17.47
N ARG A 266 -11.98 -24.79 17.40
CA ARG A 266 -12.18 -23.88 18.53
C ARG A 266 -13.64 -23.60 18.82
N HIS A 267 -14.44 -23.28 17.79
CA HIS A 267 -15.79 -22.75 17.94
C HIS A 267 -16.91 -23.75 17.62
N ALA A 268 -16.61 -24.79 16.83
CA ALA A 268 -17.59 -25.76 16.34
C ALA A 268 -17.07 -27.21 16.41
N ARG A 269 -16.30 -27.53 17.47
CA ARG A 269 -15.68 -28.86 17.67
C ARG A 269 -16.73 -29.96 17.76
N GLY A 270 -16.52 -31.02 16.99
CA GLY A 270 -17.40 -32.21 17.03
C GLY A 270 -18.70 -32.07 16.23
N LEU A 271 -18.96 -30.89 15.62
CA LEU A 271 -20.14 -30.67 14.80
C LEU A 271 -19.93 -31.09 13.34
N THR A 272 -18.68 -31.07 12.89
CA THR A 272 -18.27 -31.57 11.57
C THR A 272 -16.83 -32.07 11.61
N ASP A 273 -16.40 -32.78 10.55
CA ASP A 273 -15.00 -33.18 10.36
C ASP A 273 -14.21 -32.06 9.69
N TRP A 274 -13.70 -31.11 10.51
CA TRP A 274 -12.92 -29.96 10.04
C TRP A 274 -11.60 -30.37 9.37
N ASN A 275 -11.01 -31.52 9.75
CA ASN A 275 -9.82 -32.04 9.09
C ASN A 275 -10.12 -32.45 7.64
N MET A 276 -11.27 -33.08 7.40
CA MET A 276 -11.69 -33.45 6.06
C MET A 276 -11.98 -32.21 5.20
N VAL A 277 -12.62 -31.18 5.74
CA VAL A 277 -12.89 -29.92 5.02
C VAL A 277 -11.59 -29.23 4.63
N ALA A 278 -10.67 -29.05 5.57
CA ALA A 278 -9.37 -28.45 5.33
C ALA A 278 -8.54 -29.26 4.33
N GLY A 279 -8.44 -30.56 4.51
CA GLY A 279 -7.66 -31.46 3.65
C GLY A 279 -8.13 -31.48 2.20
N ARG A 280 -9.44 -31.31 1.92
CA ARG A 280 -9.96 -31.18 0.54
C ARG A 280 -9.46 -29.91 -0.14
N ILE A 281 -9.39 -28.79 0.54
CA ILE A 281 -8.87 -27.53 0.00
C ILE A 281 -7.38 -27.66 -0.27
N GLU A 282 -6.62 -28.25 0.66
CA GLU A 282 -5.17 -28.47 0.52
C GLU A 282 -4.84 -29.36 -0.68
N GLN A 283 -5.56 -30.49 -0.80
CA GLN A 283 -5.38 -31.40 -1.93
C GLN A 283 -5.73 -30.70 -3.26
N ALA A 284 -6.83 -29.97 -3.33
CA ALA A 284 -7.24 -29.27 -4.53
C ALA A 284 -6.22 -28.18 -4.92
N ALA A 285 -5.67 -27.44 -3.95
CA ALA A 285 -4.61 -26.45 -4.20
C ALA A 285 -3.30 -27.12 -4.71
N ALA A 286 -2.97 -28.30 -4.18
CA ALA A 286 -1.82 -29.07 -4.66
C ALA A 286 -2.05 -29.58 -6.08
N ASP A 287 -3.26 -30.13 -6.38
CA ASP A 287 -3.63 -30.60 -7.72
C ASP A 287 -3.56 -29.48 -8.77
N LEU A 288 -4.03 -28.26 -8.41
CA LEU A 288 -3.94 -27.09 -9.28
C LEU A 288 -2.48 -26.72 -9.61
N ARG A 289 -1.59 -26.82 -8.62
CA ARG A 289 -0.16 -26.58 -8.83
C ARG A 289 0.47 -27.66 -9.72
N ILE A 290 0.08 -28.92 -9.55
CA ILE A 290 0.57 -30.05 -10.37
C ILE A 290 0.08 -29.90 -11.82
N ALA A 291 -1.14 -29.41 -12.04
CA ALA A 291 -1.69 -29.21 -13.39
C ALA A 291 -0.88 -28.22 -14.23
N VAL A 292 -0.23 -27.23 -13.60
CA VAL A 292 0.68 -26.29 -14.28
C VAL A 292 2.02 -26.95 -14.64
N GLY A 293 2.38 -28.02 -13.95
CA GLY A 293 3.63 -28.75 -14.15
C GLY A 293 4.84 -28.10 -13.46
N PRO A 294 6.02 -28.73 -13.58
CA PRO A 294 7.28 -28.24 -13.02
C PRO A 294 7.80 -27.06 -13.86
N GLY A 295 7.31 -25.85 -13.58
CA GLY A 295 7.81 -24.63 -14.20
C GLY A 295 9.11 -24.13 -13.57
N VAL A 296 9.87 -23.32 -14.31
CA VAL A 296 11.00 -22.56 -13.74
C VAL A 296 10.44 -21.64 -12.68
N PRO A 297 10.96 -21.64 -11.44
CA PRO A 297 10.49 -20.72 -10.39
C PRO A 297 10.49 -19.27 -10.86
N GLY A 298 9.36 -18.57 -10.77
CA GLY A 298 9.17 -17.21 -11.24
C GLY A 298 8.78 -17.08 -12.73
N ALA A 299 8.57 -18.18 -13.45
CA ALA A 299 8.07 -18.14 -14.82
C ALA A 299 6.64 -17.57 -14.86
N LYS A 300 6.39 -16.68 -15.81
CA LYS A 300 5.05 -16.15 -16.11
C LYS A 300 4.52 -16.84 -17.36
N LEU A 301 3.48 -17.65 -17.17
CA LEU A 301 2.77 -18.32 -18.25
C LEU A 301 1.63 -17.43 -18.73
N ARG A 302 1.61 -17.01 -19.96
CA ARG A 302 0.51 -16.22 -20.53
C ARG A 302 -0.78 -17.02 -20.52
N TRP A 303 -1.90 -16.32 -20.35
CA TRP A 303 -3.22 -16.94 -20.34
C TRP A 303 -4.15 -16.18 -21.30
N LEU A 304 -4.03 -16.48 -22.59
CA LEU A 304 -4.77 -15.78 -23.65
C LEU A 304 -6.11 -16.44 -24.01
N GLY A 305 -6.26 -17.72 -23.74
CA GLY A 305 -7.47 -18.50 -24.04
C GLY A 305 -8.08 -19.08 -22.76
N ASP A 306 -8.63 -20.28 -22.87
CA ASP A 306 -9.30 -20.96 -21.76
C ASP A 306 -8.31 -21.51 -20.73
N VAL A 307 -7.04 -21.71 -21.13
CA VAL A 307 -5.97 -22.26 -20.28
C VAL A 307 -4.67 -21.47 -20.44
N PRO A 308 -3.79 -21.48 -19.43
CA PRO A 308 -2.45 -20.91 -19.55
C PRO A 308 -1.63 -21.65 -20.62
N GLU A 309 -0.70 -20.93 -21.26
CA GLU A 309 0.23 -21.51 -22.24
C GLU A 309 0.99 -22.70 -21.63
N THR A 310 1.23 -23.71 -22.42
CA THR A 310 1.95 -24.94 -22.04
C THR A 310 1.24 -25.86 -21.04
N VAL A 311 0.03 -25.51 -20.60
CA VAL A 311 -0.76 -26.32 -19.66
C VAL A 311 -1.76 -27.18 -20.41
N ALA A 312 -1.90 -28.46 -20.02
CA ALA A 312 -2.87 -29.38 -20.62
C ALA A 312 -4.31 -28.99 -20.23
N PRO A 313 -5.22 -28.73 -21.21
CA PRO A 313 -6.55 -28.22 -20.92
C PRO A 313 -7.37 -29.09 -19.97
N ASP A 314 -7.44 -30.40 -20.20
CA ASP A 314 -8.25 -31.30 -19.37
C ASP A 314 -7.78 -31.32 -17.91
N GLY A 315 -6.47 -31.38 -17.71
CA GLY A 315 -5.85 -31.35 -16.38
C GLY A 315 -6.11 -30.03 -15.63
N TRP A 316 -6.02 -28.92 -16.36
CA TRP A 316 -6.27 -27.59 -15.81
C TRP A 316 -7.74 -27.43 -15.40
N HIS A 317 -8.67 -27.71 -16.31
CA HIS A 317 -10.10 -27.55 -16.04
C HIS A 317 -10.56 -28.44 -14.87
N GLU A 318 -10.07 -29.67 -14.80
CA GLU A 318 -10.41 -30.57 -13.71
C GLU A 318 -9.83 -30.09 -12.37
N ALA A 319 -8.57 -29.67 -12.33
CA ALA A 319 -7.96 -29.14 -11.10
C ALA A 319 -8.65 -27.85 -10.65
N PHE A 320 -8.98 -26.96 -11.58
CA PHE A 320 -9.68 -25.71 -11.29
C PHE A 320 -11.09 -25.95 -10.75
N ARG A 321 -11.82 -26.90 -11.35
CA ARG A 321 -13.13 -27.34 -10.89
C ARG A 321 -13.06 -27.93 -9.47
N ARG A 322 -12.03 -28.71 -9.15
CA ARG A 322 -11.83 -29.28 -7.82
C ARG A 322 -11.61 -28.21 -6.76
N VAL A 323 -10.81 -27.19 -7.04
CA VAL A 323 -10.62 -26.06 -6.12
C VAL A 323 -11.93 -25.34 -5.87
N SER A 324 -12.70 -25.05 -6.93
CA SER A 324 -14.00 -24.38 -6.83
C SER A 324 -14.99 -25.19 -6.00
N LEU A 325 -15.04 -26.50 -6.23
CA LEU A 325 -15.92 -27.43 -5.50
C LEU A 325 -15.52 -27.54 -4.01
N ALA A 326 -14.22 -27.67 -3.71
CA ALA A 326 -13.72 -27.72 -2.35
C ALA A 326 -14.04 -26.45 -1.54
N CYS A 327 -13.88 -25.28 -2.17
CA CYS A 327 -14.24 -24.00 -1.56
C CYS A 327 -15.75 -23.85 -1.35
N ALA A 328 -16.59 -24.27 -2.32
CA ALA A 328 -18.04 -24.25 -2.19
C ALA A 328 -18.52 -25.16 -1.04
N GLN A 329 -18.02 -26.39 -0.96
CA GLN A 329 -18.32 -27.33 0.13
C GLN A 329 -17.87 -26.82 1.50
N ALA A 330 -16.74 -26.12 1.56
CA ALA A 330 -16.30 -25.48 2.78
C ALA A 330 -17.25 -24.37 3.24
N LEU A 331 -17.77 -23.57 2.29
CA LEU A 331 -18.78 -22.53 2.59
C LEU A 331 -20.09 -23.15 3.06
N GLU A 332 -20.60 -24.18 2.38
CA GLU A 332 -21.80 -24.90 2.81
C GLU A 332 -21.66 -25.46 4.24
N THR A 333 -20.43 -25.90 4.59
CA THR A 333 -20.13 -26.42 5.93
C THR A 333 -20.02 -25.29 6.97
N LEU A 334 -19.50 -24.13 6.59
CA LEU A 334 -19.36 -22.97 7.49
C LEU A 334 -20.68 -22.22 7.72
N ASP A 335 -21.56 -22.20 6.73
CA ASP A 335 -22.79 -21.40 6.72
C ASP A 335 -23.62 -21.54 8.01
N PRO A 336 -23.95 -22.75 8.51
CA PRO A 336 -24.74 -22.93 9.74
C PRO A 336 -24.06 -22.39 11.01
N PHE A 337 -22.74 -22.16 10.95
CA PHE A 337 -21.95 -21.73 12.10
C PHE A 337 -21.40 -20.31 11.97
N SER A 338 -21.62 -19.67 10.80
CA SER A 338 -21.00 -18.38 10.47
C SER A 338 -21.33 -17.29 11.51
N GLU A 339 -22.55 -17.25 12.03
CA GLU A 339 -22.99 -16.24 13.01
C GLU A 339 -22.58 -16.57 14.46
N THR A 340 -22.03 -17.76 14.72
CA THR A 340 -21.69 -18.18 16.10
C THR A 340 -20.42 -17.53 16.64
N SER A 341 -19.51 -17.08 15.78
CA SER A 341 -18.32 -16.35 16.18
C SER A 341 -17.81 -15.42 15.08
N PRO A 342 -17.16 -14.28 15.44
CA PRO A 342 -16.55 -13.39 14.47
C PRO A 342 -15.48 -14.06 13.58
N ASP A 343 -14.76 -15.05 14.10
CA ASP A 343 -13.78 -15.83 13.36
C ASP A 343 -14.44 -16.64 12.24
N LEU A 344 -15.55 -17.34 12.54
CA LEU A 344 -16.29 -18.14 11.54
C LEU A 344 -17.01 -17.25 10.52
N MET A 345 -17.57 -16.13 10.96
CA MET A 345 -18.16 -15.12 10.06
C MET A 345 -17.12 -14.64 9.05
N ARG A 346 -15.94 -14.26 9.53
CA ARG A 346 -14.86 -13.76 8.65
C ARG A 346 -14.35 -14.84 7.69
N LEU A 347 -14.32 -16.10 8.12
CA LEU A 347 -13.97 -17.22 7.24
C LEU A 347 -15.01 -17.44 6.15
N TYR A 348 -16.29 -17.33 6.47
CA TYR A 348 -17.36 -17.42 5.48
C TYR A 348 -17.26 -16.29 4.42
N GLU A 349 -17.07 -15.04 4.85
CA GLU A 349 -16.86 -13.91 3.96
C GLU A 349 -15.64 -14.13 3.05
N ARG A 350 -14.49 -14.55 3.63
CA ARG A 350 -13.27 -14.82 2.90
C ARG A 350 -13.43 -15.95 1.89
N GLY A 351 -14.10 -17.03 2.26
CA GLY A 351 -14.38 -18.14 1.36
C GLY A 351 -15.27 -17.72 0.19
N SER A 352 -16.27 -16.87 0.45
CA SER A 352 -17.14 -16.28 -0.57
C SER A 352 -16.34 -15.41 -1.56
N GLU A 353 -15.40 -14.58 -1.06
CA GLU A 353 -14.49 -13.80 -1.89
C GLU A 353 -13.58 -14.70 -2.76
N ILE A 354 -13.04 -15.79 -2.19
CA ILE A 354 -12.20 -16.76 -2.92
C ILE A 354 -13.02 -17.41 -4.04
N LEU A 355 -14.25 -17.86 -3.74
CA LEU A 355 -15.12 -18.50 -4.73
C LEU A 355 -15.52 -17.53 -5.85
N ALA A 356 -15.79 -16.27 -5.53
CA ALA A 356 -16.07 -15.23 -6.53
C ALA A 356 -14.86 -15.00 -7.46
N ARG A 357 -13.64 -14.94 -6.92
CA ARG A 357 -12.40 -14.84 -7.71
C ARG A 357 -12.19 -16.06 -8.61
N LEU A 358 -12.43 -17.27 -8.10
CA LEU A 358 -12.39 -18.49 -8.90
C LEU A 358 -13.40 -18.43 -10.05
N GLY A 359 -14.65 -17.99 -9.79
CA GLY A 359 -15.65 -17.78 -10.84
C GLY A 359 -15.20 -16.79 -11.92
N ARG A 360 -14.52 -15.71 -11.50
CA ARG A 360 -13.97 -14.73 -12.44
C ARG A 360 -12.85 -15.32 -13.31
N PHE A 361 -11.94 -16.11 -12.72
CA PHE A 361 -10.89 -16.79 -13.50
C PHE A 361 -11.42 -17.92 -14.40
N ALA A 362 -12.57 -18.51 -14.07
CA ALA A 362 -13.25 -19.48 -14.91
C ALA A 362 -13.97 -18.84 -16.12
N ALA A 363 -14.34 -17.57 -16.03
CA ALA A 363 -14.96 -16.81 -17.12
C ALA A 363 -13.90 -16.33 -18.14
N PRO A 364 -14.27 -16.01 -19.39
CA PRO A 364 -13.35 -15.40 -20.35
C PRO A 364 -12.73 -14.12 -19.81
N CYS A 365 -11.45 -13.86 -20.20
CA CYS A 365 -10.77 -12.63 -19.83
C CYS A 365 -11.45 -11.40 -20.48
N SER A 366 -11.55 -10.30 -19.74
CA SER A 366 -11.99 -9.03 -20.32
C SER A 366 -11.01 -8.57 -21.42
N PRO A 367 -11.48 -7.96 -22.53
CA PRO A 367 -10.62 -7.37 -23.54
C PRO A 367 -9.63 -6.33 -23.00
N ASP A 368 -10.01 -5.64 -21.92
CA ASP A 368 -9.21 -4.58 -21.28
C ASP A 368 -8.27 -5.12 -20.19
N ALA A 369 -8.12 -6.44 -20.11
CA ALA A 369 -7.27 -7.09 -19.12
C ALA A 369 -6.37 -8.13 -19.74
N VAL A 370 -5.27 -8.43 -19.06
CA VAL A 370 -4.37 -9.54 -19.38
C VAL A 370 -4.34 -10.53 -18.23
N ARG A 371 -4.23 -11.81 -18.58
CA ARG A 371 -4.09 -12.90 -17.61
C ARG A 371 -2.75 -13.59 -17.75
N TRP A 372 -2.21 -14.00 -16.62
CA TRP A 372 -1.06 -14.90 -16.56
C TRP A 372 -1.07 -15.72 -15.29
N VAL A 373 -0.26 -16.75 -15.28
CA VAL A 373 0.02 -17.56 -14.10
C VAL A 373 1.49 -17.44 -13.75
N GLU A 374 1.80 -17.10 -12.51
CA GLU A 374 3.17 -17.12 -12.00
C GLU A 374 3.41 -18.47 -11.33
N ALA A 375 4.33 -19.25 -11.91
CA ALA A 375 4.74 -20.54 -11.39
C ALA A 375 5.93 -20.37 -10.43
N GLY A 376 5.79 -20.90 -9.20
CA GLY A 376 6.83 -20.79 -8.18
C GLY A 376 6.62 -21.77 -7.03
N GLY A 377 7.14 -21.46 -5.86
CA GLY A 377 6.82 -22.18 -4.63
C GLY A 377 5.32 -22.19 -4.32
N GLN A 378 4.65 -21.13 -4.73
CA GLN A 378 3.18 -21.00 -4.80
C GLN A 378 2.79 -20.64 -6.23
N LEU A 379 1.62 -21.12 -6.66
CA LEU A 379 1.01 -20.70 -7.90
C LEU A 379 0.23 -19.41 -7.67
N ARG A 380 0.37 -18.42 -8.55
CA ARG A 380 -0.38 -17.18 -8.50
C ARG A 380 -1.09 -16.94 -9.83
N LEU A 381 -2.42 -16.93 -9.79
CA LEU A 381 -3.28 -16.51 -10.88
C LEU A 381 -3.40 -15.01 -10.84
N VAL A 382 -3.23 -14.32 -11.95
CA VAL A 382 -3.31 -12.85 -12.03
C VAL A 382 -4.15 -12.46 -13.23
N GLU A 383 -5.09 -11.54 -13.00
CA GLU A 383 -5.78 -10.76 -14.02
C GLU A 383 -5.50 -9.28 -13.74
N SER A 384 -4.94 -8.57 -14.69
CA SER A 384 -4.53 -7.19 -14.53
C SER A 384 -5.09 -6.33 -15.64
N PRO A 385 -5.61 -5.13 -15.36
CA PRO A 385 -5.99 -4.20 -16.39
C PRO A 385 -4.77 -3.82 -17.25
N LEU A 386 -5.02 -3.55 -18.53
CA LEU A 386 -3.98 -3.08 -19.47
C LEU A 386 -3.55 -1.66 -19.15
N ASP A 387 -4.46 -0.85 -18.64
CA ASP A 387 -4.29 0.56 -18.42
C ASP A 387 -4.85 0.96 -17.03
N ILE A 388 -4.01 1.64 -16.24
CA ILE A 388 -4.45 2.25 -14.99
C ILE A 388 -4.87 3.72 -15.19
N ALA A 389 -4.58 4.30 -16.34
CA ALA A 389 -4.85 5.70 -16.64
C ALA A 389 -6.33 6.02 -16.47
N GLN A 390 -7.21 5.20 -17.04
CA GLN A 390 -8.65 5.39 -16.92
C GLN A 390 -9.10 5.33 -15.45
N ALA A 391 -8.61 4.37 -14.68
CA ALA A 391 -8.94 4.24 -13.28
C ALA A 391 -8.39 5.42 -12.44
N MET A 392 -7.19 5.89 -12.74
CA MET A 392 -6.62 7.08 -12.10
C MET A 392 -7.46 8.32 -12.41
N GLN A 393 -7.82 8.55 -13.67
CA GLN A 393 -8.63 9.70 -14.09
C GLN A 393 -10.01 9.68 -13.44
N THR A 394 -10.72 8.54 -13.52
CA THR A 394 -12.11 8.48 -13.06
C THR A 394 -12.25 8.44 -11.54
N ARG A 395 -11.29 7.87 -10.82
CA ARG A 395 -11.40 7.59 -9.37
C ARG A 395 -10.62 8.56 -8.49
N LEU A 396 -9.51 9.09 -8.98
CA LEU A 396 -8.63 9.93 -8.18
C LEU A 396 -8.65 11.38 -8.62
N LEU A 397 -8.49 11.64 -9.92
CA LEU A 397 -8.36 12.99 -10.45
C LEU A 397 -9.70 13.68 -10.67
N ALA A 398 -10.75 12.94 -11.07
CA ALA A 398 -12.09 13.47 -11.30
C ALA A 398 -12.94 13.61 -10.04
N ALA A 399 -12.55 13.00 -8.92
CA ALA A 399 -13.31 13.11 -7.68
C ALA A 399 -13.29 14.56 -7.18
N PRO A 400 -14.45 15.26 -7.05
CA PRO A 400 -14.47 16.57 -6.41
C PRO A 400 -13.89 16.45 -4.99
N ALA A 401 -13.19 17.48 -4.54
CA ALA A 401 -12.84 17.58 -3.13
C ALA A 401 -14.17 17.62 -2.37
N GLU A 402 -14.55 16.53 -1.71
CA GLU A 402 -15.69 16.55 -0.80
C GLU A 402 -15.44 17.67 0.19
N ALA A 403 -16.37 18.61 0.27
CA ALA A 403 -16.32 19.69 1.23
C ALA A 403 -16.15 19.05 2.61
N CYS A 404 -15.20 19.54 3.40
CA CYS A 404 -15.11 19.21 4.81
C CYS A 404 -16.31 19.85 5.51
N ASP A 405 -17.50 19.26 5.31
CA ASP A 405 -18.68 19.60 6.10
C ASP A 405 -18.46 19.01 7.50
N GLY A 406 -17.78 19.82 8.32
CA GLY A 406 -17.90 19.67 9.74
C GLY A 406 -19.36 19.99 10.09
N GLU A 407 -20.18 18.97 10.34
CA GLU A 407 -21.44 19.12 11.05
C GLU A 407 -21.13 19.68 12.46
N GLY A 408 -20.98 20.98 12.52
CA GLY A 408 -21.10 21.75 13.74
C GLY A 408 -22.58 22.06 13.91
N GLU A 409 -23.26 21.35 14.82
CA GLU A 409 -24.59 21.71 15.29
C GLU A 409 -24.61 23.19 15.68
N GLY A 410 -25.43 23.96 14.98
CA GLY A 410 -25.60 25.38 15.19
C GLY A 410 -26.22 25.67 16.54
N TYR A 411 -25.54 26.49 17.33
CA TYR A 411 -26.15 27.30 18.37
C TYR A 411 -25.71 28.75 18.20
N GLY A 412 -26.67 29.63 18.02
CA GLY A 412 -26.54 31.07 18.38
C GLY A 412 -26.51 32.02 17.19
N GLU A 413 -27.67 32.62 16.93
CA GLU A 413 -27.79 33.90 16.26
C GLU A 413 -27.00 34.97 17.04
N GLY A 414 -25.97 35.50 16.43
CA GLY A 414 -25.22 36.67 16.91
C GLY A 414 -24.86 37.50 15.69
N GLU A 415 -25.49 38.67 15.57
CA GLU A 415 -25.16 39.73 14.61
C GLU A 415 -23.72 40.23 14.82
N GLY A 416 -22.97 40.37 13.74
CA GLY A 416 -21.81 41.23 13.66
C GLY A 416 -20.50 40.56 13.30
N ASP A 417 -19.98 41.04 12.18
CA ASP A 417 -18.71 40.87 11.51
C ASP A 417 -18.70 39.82 10.37
N GLU A 418 -18.85 40.36 9.17
CA GLU A 418 -18.57 39.65 7.93
C GLU A 418 -17.11 39.17 7.92
N TRP A 419 -16.89 37.91 8.36
CA TRP A 419 -15.66 37.21 8.09
C TRP A 419 -15.60 36.99 6.58
N PRO A 420 -14.51 37.33 5.87
CA PRO A 420 -14.42 37.10 4.45
C PRO A 420 -14.66 35.61 4.20
N ALA A 421 -15.60 35.30 3.28
CA ALA A 421 -15.89 33.93 2.86
C ALA A 421 -14.57 33.24 2.52
N PRO A 422 -14.34 32.00 2.99
CA PRO A 422 -13.13 31.26 2.64
C PRO A 422 -13.04 31.19 1.11
N PRO A 423 -11.84 31.32 0.52
CA PRO A 423 -11.67 31.28 -0.92
C PRO A 423 -12.32 29.99 -1.44
N GLN A 424 -13.10 30.12 -2.53
CA GLN A 424 -13.70 28.96 -3.21
C GLN A 424 -12.57 27.97 -3.45
N HIS A 425 -12.60 26.83 -2.76
CA HIS A 425 -11.50 25.87 -2.74
C HIS A 425 -11.26 25.35 -4.16
N ALA A 426 -10.15 25.71 -4.74
CA ALA A 426 -9.62 25.09 -5.92
C ALA A 426 -9.51 23.56 -5.66
N GLY A 427 -9.71 22.71 -6.65
CA GLY A 427 -9.70 21.24 -6.52
C GLY A 427 -8.45 20.69 -5.80
N ARG A 428 -8.39 19.41 -5.51
CA ARG A 428 -7.26 18.74 -4.85
C ARG A 428 -5.95 18.97 -5.63
N ALA A 429 -4.84 19.14 -4.93
CA ALA A 429 -3.50 19.26 -5.50
C ALA A 429 -2.81 17.89 -5.50
N TRP A 430 -2.39 17.44 -6.67
CA TRP A 430 -1.69 16.18 -6.89
C TRP A 430 -0.27 16.45 -7.35
N ILE A 431 0.73 16.06 -6.60
CA ILE A 431 2.15 16.26 -6.90
C ILE A 431 2.81 14.90 -7.08
N PHE A 432 3.36 14.66 -8.27
CA PHE A 432 4.08 13.43 -8.61
C PHE A 432 5.55 13.79 -8.82
N THR A 433 6.45 13.24 -8.03
CA THR A 433 7.89 13.55 -8.14
C THR A 433 8.74 12.29 -8.16
N SER A 434 9.74 12.28 -9.03
CA SER A 434 10.77 11.24 -9.10
C SER A 434 12.06 11.76 -9.72
N ALA A 435 13.12 10.96 -9.63
CA ALA A 435 14.38 11.27 -10.33
C ALA A 435 14.32 10.94 -11.83
N THR A 436 13.47 9.99 -12.22
CA THR A 436 13.35 9.47 -13.59
C THR A 436 11.90 9.13 -13.89
N LEU A 437 11.27 9.84 -14.83
CA LEU A 437 9.89 9.63 -15.26
C LEU A 437 9.75 9.42 -16.77
N GLY A 438 10.72 9.89 -17.55
CA GLY A 438 10.74 9.73 -19.00
C GLY A 438 11.93 10.42 -19.63
N ASP A 439 12.12 10.23 -20.94
CA ASP A 439 13.20 10.79 -21.73
C ASP A 439 12.74 11.98 -22.60
N ASP A 440 11.45 12.12 -22.86
CA ASP A 440 10.86 13.20 -23.64
C ASP A 440 10.40 14.38 -22.77
N ALA A 441 10.08 15.51 -23.42
CA ALA A 441 9.64 16.73 -22.74
C ALA A 441 8.29 16.57 -22.02
N GLY A 442 7.42 15.71 -22.53
CA GLY A 442 6.07 15.44 -21.99
C GLY A 442 6.06 14.34 -20.93
N LEU A 443 7.21 13.69 -20.66
CA LEU A 443 7.31 12.52 -19.78
C LEU A 443 6.23 11.47 -20.15
N THR A 444 6.00 11.27 -21.45
CA THR A 444 4.86 10.52 -22.00
C THR A 444 4.82 9.09 -21.50
N TRP A 445 5.97 8.47 -21.29
CA TRP A 445 6.05 7.13 -20.72
C TRP A 445 5.35 7.01 -19.34
N PHE A 446 5.40 8.07 -18.53
CA PHE A 446 4.77 8.10 -17.19
C PHE A 446 3.35 8.68 -17.27
N THR A 447 3.19 9.83 -17.95
CA THR A 447 1.91 10.58 -17.95
C THR A 447 0.79 9.82 -18.64
N GLU A 448 1.04 9.15 -19.77
CA GLU A 448 0.04 8.35 -20.46
C GLU A 448 -0.42 7.16 -19.62
N ARG A 449 0.52 6.42 -19.02
CA ARG A 449 0.21 5.24 -18.20
C ARG A 449 -0.51 5.55 -16.89
N CYS A 450 -0.33 6.77 -16.38
CA CYS A 450 -0.96 7.23 -15.15
C CYS A 450 -2.18 8.15 -15.40
N GLY A 451 -2.57 8.40 -16.66
CA GLY A 451 -3.70 9.26 -16.97
C GLY A 451 -3.47 10.74 -16.63
N LEU A 452 -2.24 11.21 -16.72
CA LEU A 452 -1.77 12.53 -16.32
C LEU A 452 -1.39 13.43 -17.53
N GLN A 453 -2.05 13.22 -18.69
CA GLN A 453 -1.73 13.96 -19.91
C GLN A 453 -1.96 15.47 -19.78
N ASP A 454 -2.91 15.88 -18.94
CA ASP A 454 -3.25 17.28 -18.68
C ASP A 454 -2.48 17.90 -17.49
N ALA A 455 -1.52 17.17 -16.91
CA ALA A 455 -0.74 17.66 -15.77
C ALA A 455 0.29 18.73 -16.21
N GLU A 456 0.56 19.70 -15.32
CA GLU A 456 1.72 20.58 -15.49
C GLU A 456 3.01 19.75 -15.35
N ILE A 457 3.97 19.94 -16.26
CA ILE A 457 5.22 19.19 -16.26
C ILE A 457 6.39 20.12 -15.94
N LEU A 458 7.19 19.71 -14.98
CA LEU A 458 8.43 20.40 -14.61
C LEU A 458 9.61 19.43 -14.68
N ARG A 459 10.64 19.81 -15.43
CA ARG A 459 11.92 19.08 -15.42
C ARG A 459 12.99 19.96 -14.77
N VAL A 460 13.69 19.37 -13.81
CA VAL A 460 14.80 19.97 -13.06
C VAL A 460 16.01 19.06 -13.18
N GLU A 461 17.05 19.58 -13.81
CA GLU A 461 18.29 18.82 -13.98
C GLU A 461 19.03 18.60 -12.65
N SER A 462 19.81 17.54 -12.60
CA SER A 462 20.70 17.30 -11.46
C SER A 462 21.77 18.40 -11.37
N PRO A 463 22.08 18.88 -10.16
CA PRO A 463 23.17 19.83 -9.96
C PRO A 463 24.58 19.20 -10.08
N PHE A 464 24.66 17.89 -10.26
CA PHE A 464 25.93 17.18 -10.40
C PHE A 464 26.42 17.22 -11.85
N ASP A 465 27.67 17.64 -12.06
CA ASP A 465 28.34 17.51 -13.33
C ASP A 465 28.86 16.07 -13.52
N TYR A 466 28.00 15.20 -14.04
CA TYR A 466 28.35 13.80 -14.26
C TYR A 466 29.49 13.63 -15.28
N ALA A 467 29.66 14.57 -16.21
CA ALA A 467 30.73 14.48 -17.20
C ALA A 467 32.13 14.59 -16.56
N SER A 468 32.24 15.39 -15.51
CA SER A 468 33.51 15.57 -14.77
C SER A 468 33.62 14.71 -13.51
N GLN A 469 32.49 14.30 -12.90
CA GLN A 469 32.47 13.67 -11.58
C GLN A 469 32.18 12.17 -11.61
N ALA A 470 31.76 11.62 -12.75
CA ALA A 470 31.42 10.21 -12.88
C ALA A 470 32.13 9.56 -14.08
N ALA A 471 32.44 8.28 -13.95
CA ALA A 471 32.93 7.43 -15.01
C ALA A 471 32.08 6.17 -15.13
N LEU A 472 31.58 5.88 -16.32
CA LEU A 472 30.88 4.64 -16.61
C LEU A 472 31.87 3.61 -17.14
N TYR A 473 32.10 2.55 -16.36
CA TYR A 473 32.89 1.41 -16.82
C TYR A 473 31.95 0.29 -17.26
N VAL A 474 31.99 -0.05 -18.55
CA VAL A 474 31.21 -1.15 -19.12
C VAL A 474 32.17 -2.28 -19.52
N PRO A 475 32.30 -3.34 -18.71
CA PRO A 475 33.18 -4.45 -19.05
C PRO A 475 32.64 -5.20 -20.28
N ARG A 476 33.55 -5.59 -21.20
CA ARG A 476 33.18 -6.28 -22.46
C ARG A 476 32.74 -7.73 -22.22
N HIS A 477 33.21 -8.35 -21.14
CA HIS A 477 32.91 -9.73 -20.80
C HIS A 477 32.54 -9.81 -19.31
N VAL A 478 31.25 -9.89 -19.03
CA VAL A 478 30.74 -10.20 -17.70
C VAL A 478 30.00 -11.52 -17.80
N PRO A 479 30.32 -12.52 -16.98
CA PRO A 479 29.54 -13.73 -16.89
C PRO A 479 28.07 -13.39 -16.58
N LYS A 480 27.13 -14.23 -17.01
CA LYS A 480 25.73 -14.04 -16.67
C LYS A 480 25.55 -14.11 -15.14
N PRO A 481 24.56 -13.39 -14.55
CA PRO A 481 24.32 -13.44 -13.11
C PRO A 481 24.05 -14.85 -12.56
N SER A 482 23.64 -15.78 -13.42
CA SER A 482 23.43 -17.20 -13.08
C SER A 482 24.69 -18.06 -13.21
N ASP A 483 25.81 -17.49 -13.66
CA ASP A 483 27.07 -18.21 -13.82
C ASP A 483 27.83 -18.23 -12.49
N PRO A 484 28.34 -19.39 -12.03
CA PRO A 484 29.16 -19.46 -10.81
C PRO A 484 30.42 -18.59 -10.83
N ALA A 485 30.86 -18.12 -12.00
CA ALA A 485 32.02 -17.26 -12.20
C ALA A 485 31.67 -15.76 -12.24
N HIS A 486 30.42 -15.39 -11.98
CA HIS A 486 29.98 -13.98 -11.97
C HIS A 486 30.56 -13.17 -10.82
#